data_b7319886bd59b781cc250f860f5a463c
#
_entry.id   b7319886bd59b781cc250f860f5a463c
#
_cell.length_a   1.000
_cell.length_b   1.000
_cell.length_c   1.000
_cell.angle_alpha   90.00
_cell.angle_beta   90.00
_cell.angle_gamma   90.00
#
_symmetry.space_group_name_H-M   'P 1'
#
loop_
_entity.id
_entity.type
_entity.pdbx_description
1 polymer ?
#
loop_
_entity_poly.entity_id
_entity_poly.type
_entity_poly.pdbx_seq_one_letter_code
_entity_poly.pdbx_strand_id
1 'polypeptide(L)'
;MTKETKKTTKTASAYQPTLQKLYQEKVLPALLKEMGVKSPMAAPKLEKIVINIGVKEAREDIKALDIAKDDLTAIAGQASQVRRAKKSISNFKLREGMPIGVRVTLRGARMFEFMERFINIACPRIRDFQGFNPSFDGRGNLNLGIKEHYIFPEIDVEKSPKAYGMNITFVTSAKNDKDGTLLMQYMGMPFKKSAK
;
A
#
# COMPACT_ATOMS: atom_id res chain seq x y z
N MET A 1 55.06 -20.76 1.10
CA MET A 1 53.83 -20.95 0.28
C MET A 1 52.66 -21.02 1.22
N THR A 2 52.06 -19.88 1.48
CA THR A 2 50.96 -19.71 2.44
C THR A 2 49.65 -19.72 1.65
N LYS A 3 48.80 -20.74 1.86
CA LYS A 3 47.46 -20.83 1.27
C LYS A 3 46.51 -19.94 2.06
N GLU A 4 46.11 -18.80 1.49
CA GLU A 4 45.00 -17.98 1.98
C GLU A 4 43.67 -18.70 1.74
N THR A 5 43.05 -19.10 2.83
CA THR A 5 41.67 -19.62 2.86
C THR A 5 40.72 -18.46 2.71
N LYS A 6 40.12 -18.29 1.51
CA LYS A 6 39.00 -17.40 1.27
C LYS A 6 37.83 -17.84 2.15
N LYS A 7 37.57 -17.11 3.24
CA LYS A 7 36.31 -17.18 4.01
C LYS A 7 35.19 -16.69 3.12
N THR A 8 34.38 -17.58 2.59
CA THR A 8 33.08 -17.29 1.98
C THR A 8 32.17 -16.75 3.08
N THR A 9 32.00 -15.46 3.12
CA THR A 9 30.94 -14.80 3.91
C THR A 9 29.60 -15.33 3.42
N LYS A 10 28.97 -16.22 4.19
CA LYS A 10 27.55 -16.55 4.03
C LYS A 10 26.77 -15.25 4.17
N THR A 11 26.29 -14.70 3.07
CA THR A 11 25.29 -13.63 3.05
C THR A 11 24.10 -14.15 3.88
N ALA A 12 23.82 -13.47 4.98
CA ALA A 12 22.62 -13.71 5.79
C ALA A 12 21.43 -13.74 4.82
N SER A 13 20.61 -14.79 4.88
CA SER A 13 19.43 -14.93 4.05
C SER A 13 18.59 -13.69 4.23
N ALA A 14 18.51 -12.86 3.18
CA ALA A 14 17.74 -11.63 3.21
C ALA A 14 16.30 -11.99 3.62
N TYR A 15 15.79 -11.33 4.67
CA TYR A 15 14.42 -11.54 5.14
C TYR A 15 13.44 -11.41 3.95
N GLN A 16 12.63 -12.43 3.73
CA GLN A 16 11.60 -12.45 2.70
C GLN A 16 10.22 -12.53 3.36
N PRO A 17 9.36 -11.54 3.13
CA PRO A 17 7.98 -11.54 3.61
C PRO A 17 7.20 -12.77 3.14
N THR A 18 6.30 -13.28 3.96
CA THR A 18 5.47 -14.46 3.68
C THR A 18 4.68 -14.30 2.38
N LEU A 19 4.09 -13.13 2.16
CA LEU A 19 3.31 -12.84 0.96
C LEU A 19 4.17 -12.79 -0.31
N GLN A 20 5.45 -12.40 -0.21
CA GLN A 20 6.40 -12.46 -1.33
C GLN A 20 6.71 -13.90 -1.74
N LYS A 21 6.90 -14.79 -0.76
CA LYS A 21 7.08 -16.23 -1.02
C LYS A 21 5.83 -16.82 -1.66
N LEU A 22 4.66 -16.50 -1.11
CA LEU A 22 3.37 -16.95 -1.66
C LEU A 22 3.19 -16.50 -3.12
N TYR A 23 3.58 -15.26 -3.45
CA TYR A 23 3.57 -14.78 -4.82
C TYR A 23 4.44 -15.64 -5.73
N GLN A 24 5.67 -15.95 -5.34
CA GLN A 24 6.61 -16.72 -6.15
C GLN A 24 6.20 -18.18 -6.30
N GLU A 25 5.72 -18.82 -5.22
CA GLU A 25 5.45 -20.27 -5.19
C GLU A 25 4.07 -20.62 -5.74
N LYS A 26 3.04 -19.80 -5.47
CA LYS A 26 1.64 -20.12 -5.79
C LYS A 26 1.03 -19.19 -6.84
N VAL A 27 1.15 -17.87 -6.63
CA VAL A 27 0.44 -16.88 -7.45
C VAL A 27 1.02 -16.83 -8.87
N LEU A 28 2.34 -16.76 -9.00
CA LEU A 28 3.00 -16.67 -10.30
C LEU A 28 2.69 -17.87 -11.22
N PRO A 29 2.78 -19.14 -10.79
CA PRO A 29 2.43 -20.27 -11.65
C PRO A 29 0.93 -20.31 -12.00
N ALA A 30 0.06 -19.88 -11.11
CA ALA A 30 -1.39 -19.81 -11.36
C ALA A 30 -1.71 -18.75 -12.44
N LEU A 31 -1.13 -17.55 -12.32
CA LEU A 31 -1.29 -16.47 -13.29
C LEU A 31 -0.77 -16.87 -14.67
N LEU A 32 0.38 -17.53 -14.75
CA LEU A 32 0.94 -17.99 -16.04
C LEU A 32 0.00 -18.96 -16.75
N LYS A 33 -0.63 -19.88 -16.01
CA LYS A 33 -1.60 -20.84 -16.57
C LYS A 33 -2.87 -20.15 -17.06
N GLU A 34 -3.42 -19.22 -16.28
CA GLU A 34 -4.69 -18.55 -16.58
C GLU A 34 -4.56 -17.54 -17.71
N MET A 35 -3.46 -16.78 -17.73
CA MET A 35 -3.19 -15.79 -18.77
C MET A 35 -2.57 -16.39 -20.03
N GLY A 36 -2.18 -17.67 -20.02
CA GLY A 36 -1.54 -18.33 -21.17
C GLY A 36 -0.17 -17.76 -21.54
N VAL A 37 0.52 -17.11 -20.60
CA VAL A 37 1.81 -16.45 -20.84
C VAL A 37 2.95 -17.42 -20.55
N LYS A 38 3.91 -17.52 -21.49
CA LYS A 38 5.06 -18.44 -21.34
C LYS A 38 6.17 -17.90 -20.44
N SER A 39 6.35 -16.57 -20.37
CA SER A 39 7.46 -15.95 -19.63
C SER A 39 7.01 -15.45 -18.26
N PRO A 40 7.69 -15.84 -17.16
CA PRO A 40 7.41 -15.32 -15.82
C PRO A 40 7.55 -13.79 -15.70
N MET A 41 8.39 -13.20 -16.55
CA MET A 41 8.61 -11.74 -16.55
C MET A 41 7.43 -10.95 -17.15
N ALA A 42 6.57 -11.58 -17.91
CA ALA A 42 5.38 -10.96 -18.48
C ALA A 42 4.16 -11.04 -17.54
N ALA A 43 4.24 -11.86 -16.48
CA ALA A 43 3.19 -11.95 -15.48
C ALA A 43 3.07 -10.63 -14.69
N PRO A 44 1.84 -10.18 -14.35
CA PRO A 44 1.63 -9.00 -13.55
C PRO A 44 2.22 -9.17 -12.14
N LYS A 45 2.89 -8.12 -11.67
CA LYS A 45 3.49 -8.06 -10.32
C LYS A 45 3.11 -6.75 -9.63
N LEU A 46 3.14 -6.75 -8.32
CA LEU A 46 3.01 -5.54 -7.52
C LEU A 46 4.32 -4.75 -7.57
N GLU A 47 4.27 -3.48 -7.95
CA GLU A 47 5.45 -2.61 -8.07
C GLU A 47 5.66 -1.72 -6.86
N LYS A 48 4.58 -1.11 -6.37
CA LYS A 48 4.59 -0.21 -5.21
C LYS A 48 3.20 -0.06 -4.63
N ILE A 49 3.15 0.32 -3.35
CA ILE A 49 1.93 0.77 -2.69
C ILE A 49 2.11 2.24 -2.31
N VAL A 50 1.13 3.05 -2.64
CA VAL A 50 1.12 4.47 -2.31
C VAL A 50 -0.02 4.72 -1.35
N ILE A 51 0.30 5.26 -0.17
CA ILE A 51 -0.68 5.63 0.84
C ILE A 51 -0.67 7.16 0.95
N ASN A 52 -1.84 7.76 0.95
CA ASN A 52 -2.02 9.20 1.06
C ASN A 52 -3.11 9.54 2.07
N ILE A 53 -2.83 10.47 2.97
CA ILE A 53 -3.78 11.04 3.90
C ILE A 53 -3.91 12.54 3.57
N GLY A 54 -5.13 12.97 3.27
CA GLY A 54 -5.45 14.38 3.11
C GLY A 54 -5.88 14.98 4.45
N VAL A 55 -5.16 15.99 4.92
CA VAL A 55 -5.45 16.67 6.19
C VAL A 55 -6.00 18.06 5.89
N LYS A 56 -7.32 18.21 6.00
CA LYS A 56 -7.99 19.47 5.72
C LYS A 56 -7.60 20.58 6.71
N GLU A 57 -7.42 20.22 7.96
CA GLU A 57 -7.06 21.12 9.05
C GLU A 57 -5.60 21.60 9.00
N ALA A 58 -4.73 20.93 8.24
CA ALA A 58 -3.32 21.33 8.07
C ALA A 58 -3.12 22.77 7.57
N ARG A 59 -4.19 23.39 7.07
CA ARG A 59 -4.21 24.80 6.65
C ARG A 59 -4.25 25.77 7.82
N GLU A 60 -4.88 25.38 8.91
CA GLU A 60 -5.11 26.20 10.11
C GLU A 60 -4.22 25.72 11.27
N ASP A 61 -4.03 24.43 11.41
CA ASP A 61 -3.24 23.82 12.47
C ASP A 61 -2.18 22.84 11.90
N ILE A 62 -0.92 23.23 12.05
CA ILE A 62 0.23 22.40 11.62
C ILE A 62 0.35 21.15 12.50
N LYS A 63 -0.07 21.20 13.77
CA LYS A 63 -0.01 20.04 14.67
C LYS A 63 -0.85 18.86 14.17
N ALA A 64 -2.02 19.13 13.57
CA ALA A 64 -2.86 18.10 12.96
C ALA A 64 -2.13 17.35 11.83
N LEU A 65 -1.26 18.05 11.10
CA LEU A 65 -0.44 17.42 10.07
C LEU A 65 0.68 16.56 10.66
N ASP A 66 1.32 17.01 11.75
CA ASP A 66 2.38 16.25 12.40
C ASP A 66 1.84 14.95 13.00
N ILE A 67 0.65 14.99 13.63
CA ILE A 67 -0.04 13.79 14.12
C ILE A 67 -0.30 12.82 12.95
N ALA A 68 -0.91 13.29 11.86
CA ALA A 68 -1.18 12.44 10.69
C ALA A 68 0.11 11.89 10.06
N LYS A 69 1.21 12.62 10.13
CA LYS A 69 2.54 12.19 9.67
C LYS A 69 3.08 11.06 10.54
N ASP A 70 2.97 11.18 11.86
CA ASP A 70 3.43 10.17 12.80
C ASP A 70 2.58 8.89 12.69
N ASP A 71 1.25 9.02 12.59
CA ASP A 71 0.34 7.91 12.37
C ASP A 71 0.68 7.16 11.07
N LEU A 72 0.84 7.88 9.96
CA LEU A 72 1.19 7.25 8.70
C LEU A 72 2.57 6.60 8.74
N THR A 73 3.51 7.17 9.49
CA THR A 73 4.85 6.61 9.68
C THR A 73 4.78 5.31 10.49
N ALA A 74 3.94 5.25 11.54
CA ALA A 74 3.71 4.04 12.33
C ALA A 74 3.08 2.92 11.48
N ILE A 75 2.03 3.22 10.71
CA ILE A 75 1.37 2.26 9.81
C ILE A 75 2.34 1.72 8.76
N ALA A 76 3.10 2.60 8.13
CA ALA A 76 3.95 2.25 6.98
C ALA A 76 5.28 1.61 7.38
N GLY A 77 5.75 1.81 8.62
CA GLY A 77 7.10 1.46 9.05
C GLY A 77 8.19 2.23 8.29
N GLN A 78 7.82 3.36 7.67
CA GLN A 78 8.70 4.22 6.88
C GLN A 78 8.30 5.68 7.05
N ALA A 79 9.27 6.58 7.16
CA ALA A 79 9.01 8.02 7.28
C ALA A 79 8.13 8.53 6.14
N SER A 80 7.05 9.22 6.51
CA SER A 80 6.10 9.80 5.57
C SER A 80 6.56 11.17 5.09
N GLN A 81 6.16 11.54 3.87
CA GLN A 81 6.50 12.82 3.24
C GLN A 81 5.31 13.78 3.28
N VAL A 82 5.53 14.98 3.78
CA VAL A 82 4.53 16.06 3.70
C VAL A 82 4.35 16.51 2.25
N ARG A 83 3.10 16.62 1.83
CA ARG A 83 2.72 17.11 0.51
C ARG A 83 2.19 18.53 0.62
N ARG A 84 2.73 19.40 -0.27
CA ARG A 84 2.39 20.81 -0.33
C ARG A 84 1.57 21.11 -1.57
N ALA A 85 0.74 22.14 -1.50
CA ALA A 85 -0.06 22.63 -2.62
C ALA A 85 0.85 23.10 -3.76
N LYS A 86 0.54 22.71 -4.99
CA LYS A 86 1.28 23.11 -6.20
C LYS A 86 0.74 24.43 -6.81
N LYS A 87 -0.52 24.75 -6.55
CA LYS A 87 -1.18 25.94 -7.07
C LYS A 87 -2.07 26.56 -5.99
N SER A 88 -2.23 27.86 -6.04
CA SER A 88 -3.18 28.59 -5.18
C SER A 88 -4.59 28.43 -5.73
N ILE A 89 -5.55 28.05 -4.86
CA ILE A 89 -6.98 27.89 -5.22
C ILE A 89 -7.81 28.64 -4.17
N SER A 90 -8.44 29.74 -4.58
CA SER A 90 -9.20 30.63 -3.68
C SER A 90 -10.39 29.93 -3.02
N ASN A 91 -11.17 29.15 -3.78
CA ASN A 91 -12.34 28.41 -3.26
C ASN A 91 -12.00 27.47 -2.10
N PHE A 92 -10.77 26.91 -2.07
CA PHE A 92 -10.30 26.06 -0.99
C PHE A 92 -9.44 26.79 0.02
N LYS A 93 -9.30 28.11 -0.07
CA LYS A 93 -8.40 28.92 0.77
C LYS A 93 -6.97 28.37 0.80
N LEU A 94 -6.49 27.84 -0.33
CA LEU A 94 -5.17 27.28 -0.48
C LEU A 94 -4.23 28.26 -1.16
N ARG A 95 -3.02 28.38 -0.59
CA ARG A 95 -1.88 29.08 -1.22
C ARG A 95 -0.84 28.07 -1.64
N GLU A 96 -0.10 28.38 -2.68
CA GLU A 96 1.05 27.60 -3.10
C GLU A 96 2.03 27.40 -1.95
N GLY A 97 2.59 26.19 -1.82
CA GLY A 97 3.50 25.81 -0.74
C GLY A 97 2.86 25.42 0.58
N MET A 98 1.56 25.66 0.79
CA MET A 98 0.87 25.23 2.02
C MET A 98 0.84 23.71 2.15
N PRO A 99 1.06 23.15 3.36
CA PRO A 99 0.95 21.72 3.60
C PRO A 99 -0.52 21.29 3.54
N ILE A 100 -0.83 20.21 2.82
CA ILE A 100 -2.19 19.72 2.62
C ILE A 100 -2.40 18.25 2.95
N GLY A 101 -1.34 17.53 3.23
CA GLY A 101 -1.43 16.12 3.57
C GLY A 101 -0.08 15.42 3.62
N VAL A 102 -0.13 14.13 3.85
CA VAL A 102 1.06 13.27 3.97
C VAL A 102 0.93 12.07 3.03
N ARG A 103 2.08 11.60 2.55
CA ARG A 103 2.15 10.47 1.62
C ARG A 103 3.35 9.59 1.94
N VAL A 104 3.18 8.29 1.73
CA VAL A 104 4.29 7.33 1.74
C VAL A 104 4.21 6.46 0.49
N THR A 105 5.36 5.97 0.04
CA THR A 105 5.46 5.00 -1.07
C THR A 105 6.30 3.83 -0.60
N LEU A 106 5.67 2.66 -0.55
CA LEU A 106 6.28 1.41 -0.12
C LEU A 106 6.69 0.58 -1.33
N ARG A 107 7.88 -0.06 -1.25
CA ARG A 107 8.42 -0.98 -2.25
C ARG A 107 9.14 -2.15 -1.59
N GLY A 108 9.37 -3.22 -2.36
CA GLY A 108 10.12 -4.39 -1.91
C GLY A 108 9.49 -5.09 -0.71
N ALA A 109 10.29 -5.49 0.27
CA ALA A 109 9.82 -6.23 1.45
C ALA A 109 8.73 -5.49 2.22
N ARG A 110 8.91 -4.20 2.51
CA ARG A 110 7.94 -3.37 3.24
C ARG A 110 6.57 -3.29 2.55
N MET A 111 6.55 -3.33 1.23
CA MET A 111 5.31 -3.33 0.45
C MET A 111 4.50 -4.62 0.70
N PHE A 112 5.16 -5.78 0.66
CA PHE A 112 4.52 -7.07 0.92
C PHE A 112 4.07 -7.21 2.37
N GLU A 113 4.88 -6.75 3.33
CA GLU A 113 4.52 -6.74 4.76
C GLU A 113 3.29 -5.87 5.03
N PHE A 114 3.25 -4.67 4.45
CA PHE A 114 2.09 -3.79 4.55
C PHE A 114 0.85 -4.45 3.95
N MET A 115 0.96 -5.05 2.77
CA MET A 115 -0.16 -5.74 2.13
C MET A 115 -0.66 -6.92 2.96
N GLU A 116 0.23 -7.70 3.57
CA GLU A 116 -0.12 -8.82 4.44
C GLU A 116 -0.88 -8.34 5.69
N ARG A 117 -0.38 -7.31 6.37
CA ARG A 117 -1.07 -6.70 7.52
C ARG A 117 -2.41 -6.07 7.12
N PHE A 118 -2.46 -5.42 5.98
CA PHE A 118 -3.68 -4.83 5.46
C PHE A 118 -4.78 -5.87 5.23
N ILE A 119 -4.47 -6.98 4.56
CA ILE A 119 -5.43 -8.05 4.26
C ILE A 119 -5.85 -8.80 5.53
N ASN A 120 -4.89 -9.21 6.36
CA ASN A 120 -5.14 -10.13 7.47
C ASN A 120 -5.61 -9.43 8.75
N ILE A 121 -5.20 -8.18 8.98
CA ILE A 121 -5.45 -7.46 10.24
C ILE A 121 -6.39 -6.27 10.02
N ALA A 122 -6.08 -5.39 9.08
CA ALA A 122 -6.83 -4.15 8.91
C ALA A 122 -8.21 -4.38 8.28
N CYS A 123 -8.31 -5.18 7.21
CA CYS A 123 -9.59 -5.44 6.54
C CYS A 123 -10.67 -6.05 7.46
N PRO A 124 -10.38 -7.07 8.29
CA PRO A 124 -11.39 -7.62 9.20
C PRO A 124 -11.86 -6.65 10.30
N ARG A 125 -11.09 -5.61 10.59
CA ARG A 125 -11.41 -4.58 11.57
C ARG A 125 -12.28 -3.45 11.03
N ILE A 126 -12.50 -3.40 9.72
CA ILE A 126 -13.41 -2.43 9.11
C ILE A 126 -14.84 -2.79 9.53
N ARG A 127 -15.54 -1.80 10.08
CA ARG A 127 -16.95 -1.97 10.47
C ARG A 127 -17.80 -2.31 9.23
N ASP A 128 -18.68 -3.31 9.35
CA ASP A 128 -19.59 -3.77 8.29
C ASP A 128 -18.88 -4.10 6.95
N PHE A 129 -17.70 -4.70 7.04
CA PHE A 129 -16.90 -5.03 5.87
C PHE A 129 -17.54 -6.15 5.02
N GLN A 130 -17.87 -5.82 3.77
CA GLN A 130 -18.43 -6.76 2.79
C GLN A 130 -17.47 -7.04 1.61
N GLY A 131 -16.23 -6.59 1.71
CA GLY A 131 -15.26 -6.62 0.62
C GLY A 131 -15.14 -5.29 -0.12
N PHE A 132 -14.03 -5.10 -0.80
CA PHE A 132 -13.78 -3.89 -1.58
C PHE A 132 -14.43 -3.98 -2.96
N ASN A 133 -14.98 -2.88 -3.43
CA ASN A 133 -15.34 -2.76 -4.84
C ASN A 133 -14.04 -2.72 -5.67
N PRO A 134 -13.97 -3.46 -6.79
CA PRO A 134 -12.81 -3.42 -7.69
C PRO A 134 -12.76 -2.06 -8.42
N SER A 135 -12.07 -1.08 -7.81
CA SER A 135 -11.89 0.26 -8.37
C SER A 135 -10.51 0.36 -9.03
N PHE A 136 -10.44 -0.04 -10.28
CA PHE A 136 -9.24 0.03 -11.10
C PHE A 136 -9.24 1.29 -11.98
N ASP A 137 -8.05 1.70 -12.43
CA ASP A 137 -7.83 2.94 -13.19
C ASP A 137 -7.80 2.75 -14.74
N GLY A 138 -8.15 1.58 -15.25
CA GLY A 138 -8.02 1.21 -16.66
C GLY A 138 -6.63 0.68 -17.05
N ARG A 139 -5.67 0.73 -16.12
CA ARG A 139 -4.29 0.27 -16.30
C ARG A 139 -3.88 -0.79 -15.28
N GLY A 140 -4.84 -1.42 -14.63
CA GLY A 140 -4.62 -2.48 -13.66
C GLY A 140 -4.13 -2.02 -12.28
N ASN A 141 -4.18 -0.73 -11.95
CA ASN A 141 -3.89 -0.25 -10.60
C ASN A 141 -5.16 -0.19 -9.77
N LEU A 142 -5.12 -0.74 -8.55
CA LEU A 142 -6.26 -0.76 -7.63
C LEU A 142 -6.19 0.44 -6.69
N ASN A 143 -7.30 1.19 -6.59
CA ASN A 143 -7.45 2.33 -5.69
C ASN A 143 -8.50 2.02 -4.63
N LEU A 144 -8.11 2.11 -3.35
CA LEU A 144 -8.98 1.89 -2.21
C LEU A 144 -9.05 3.13 -1.34
N GLY A 145 -10.26 3.52 -0.95
CA GLY A 145 -10.52 4.56 0.04
C GLY A 145 -10.94 3.95 1.37
N ILE A 146 -10.28 4.35 2.45
CA ILE A 146 -10.60 3.96 3.82
C ILE A 146 -11.04 5.21 4.56
N LYS A 147 -12.16 5.10 5.27
CA LYS A 147 -12.73 6.25 5.99
C LYS A 147 -11.98 6.56 7.29
N GLU A 148 -11.49 5.53 7.97
CA GLU A 148 -10.90 5.64 9.30
C GLU A 148 -9.58 4.89 9.36
N HIS A 149 -8.51 5.56 9.78
CA HIS A 149 -7.18 4.96 9.91
C HIS A 149 -7.04 4.10 11.18
N TYR A 150 -7.96 4.19 12.15
CA TYR A 150 -7.95 3.40 13.39
C TYR A 150 -8.11 1.89 13.18
N ILE A 151 -8.40 1.44 11.97
CA ILE A 151 -8.40 0.01 11.63
C ILE A 151 -7.00 -0.62 11.81
N PHE A 152 -5.94 0.20 11.76
CA PHE A 152 -4.57 -0.27 11.98
C PHE A 152 -4.27 -0.29 13.49
N PRO A 153 -3.81 -1.44 14.04
CA PRO A 153 -3.55 -1.58 15.47
C PRO A 153 -2.33 -0.78 15.95
N GLU A 154 -1.51 -0.32 15.01
CA GLU A 154 -0.31 0.47 15.31
C GLU A 154 -0.61 1.90 15.75
N ILE A 155 -1.87 2.33 15.60
CA ILE A 155 -2.30 3.69 15.94
C ILE A 155 -2.82 3.72 17.36
N ASP A 156 -2.33 4.69 18.10
CA ASP A 156 -2.80 5.04 19.45
C ASP A 156 -3.91 6.10 19.34
N VAL A 157 -5.14 5.71 19.67
CA VAL A 157 -6.32 6.59 19.58
C VAL A 157 -6.21 7.79 20.53
N GLU A 158 -5.49 7.66 21.65
CA GLU A 158 -5.30 8.76 22.59
C GLU A 158 -4.42 9.87 22.01
N LYS A 159 -3.43 9.51 21.19
CA LYS A 159 -2.53 10.47 20.53
C LYS A 159 -3.13 11.08 19.27
N SER A 160 -4.05 10.38 18.64
CA SER A 160 -4.71 10.81 17.40
C SER A 160 -6.21 11.02 17.66
N PRO A 161 -6.62 12.21 18.14
CA PRO A 161 -8.00 12.47 18.56
C PRO A 161 -8.99 12.50 17.38
N LYS A 162 -8.52 12.51 16.14
CA LYS A 162 -9.34 12.61 14.95
C LYS A 162 -9.10 11.46 13.98
N ALA A 163 -10.18 10.87 13.47
CA ALA A 163 -10.12 9.90 12.40
C ALA A 163 -9.78 10.57 11.06
N TYR A 164 -8.71 10.12 10.43
CA TYR A 164 -8.34 10.55 9.08
C TYR A 164 -8.68 9.49 8.06
N GLY A 165 -9.30 9.93 6.97
CA GLY A 165 -9.47 9.08 5.79
C GLY A 165 -8.17 8.93 5.03
N MET A 166 -7.93 7.74 4.45
CA MET A 166 -6.75 7.47 3.65
C MET A 166 -7.10 6.82 2.31
N ASN A 167 -6.29 7.12 1.32
CA ASN A 167 -6.33 6.47 0.02
C ASN A 167 -5.11 5.56 -0.12
N ILE A 168 -5.34 4.29 -0.47
CA ILE A 168 -4.30 3.30 -0.71
C ILE A 168 -4.37 2.90 -2.18
N THR A 169 -3.29 3.12 -2.91
CA THR A 169 -3.17 2.75 -4.32
C THR A 169 -2.15 1.63 -4.45
N PHE A 170 -2.58 0.48 -4.94
CA PHE A 170 -1.74 -0.65 -5.30
C PHE A 170 -1.38 -0.53 -6.78
N VAL A 171 -0.13 -0.18 -7.05
CA VAL A 171 0.37 -0.04 -8.42
C VAL A 171 0.96 -1.34 -8.88
N THR A 172 0.44 -1.85 -9.99
CA THR A 172 0.84 -3.12 -10.59
C THR A 172 1.50 -2.90 -11.95
N SER A 173 2.15 -3.93 -12.47
CA SER A 173 2.65 -3.95 -13.85
C SER A 173 1.63 -4.50 -14.85
N ALA A 174 0.39 -4.75 -14.42
CA ALA A 174 -0.67 -5.18 -15.31
C ALA A 174 -0.98 -4.10 -16.35
N LYS A 175 -1.38 -4.52 -17.54
CA LYS A 175 -1.76 -3.60 -18.63
C LYS A 175 -3.27 -3.33 -18.66
N ASN A 176 -4.05 -4.25 -18.11
CA ASN A 176 -5.50 -4.23 -18.12
C ASN A 176 -6.05 -4.46 -16.71
N ASP A 177 -7.26 -4.00 -16.45
CA ASP A 177 -7.91 -4.17 -15.15
C ASP A 177 -8.23 -5.64 -14.84
N LYS A 178 -8.48 -6.48 -15.88
CA LYS A 178 -8.70 -7.91 -15.71
C LYS A 178 -7.48 -8.60 -15.09
N ASP A 179 -6.29 -8.32 -15.63
CA ASP A 179 -5.03 -8.89 -15.15
C ASP A 179 -4.69 -8.38 -13.75
N GLY A 180 -4.98 -7.10 -13.48
CA GLY A 180 -4.84 -6.50 -12.15
C GLY A 180 -5.78 -7.15 -11.13
N THR A 181 -7.02 -7.41 -11.52
CA THR A 181 -8.00 -8.08 -10.64
C THR A 181 -7.57 -9.50 -10.30
N LEU A 182 -7.13 -10.27 -11.29
CA LEU A 182 -6.63 -11.63 -11.08
C LEU A 182 -5.42 -11.64 -10.13
N LEU A 183 -4.45 -10.75 -10.35
CA LEU A 183 -3.30 -10.61 -9.45
C LEU A 183 -3.76 -10.37 -8.01
N MET A 184 -4.63 -9.38 -7.80
CA MET A 184 -5.08 -9.01 -6.46
C MET A 184 -5.91 -10.11 -5.78
N GLN A 185 -6.73 -10.85 -6.54
CA GLN A 185 -7.49 -12.01 -6.05
C GLN A 185 -6.55 -13.13 -5.58
N TYR A 186 -5.55 -13.49 -6.38
CA TYR A 186 -4.57 -14.51 -6.00
C TYR A 186 -3.68 -14.09 -4.83
N MET A 187 -3.46 -12.77 -4.65
CA MET A 187 -2.77 -12.23 -3.47
C MET A 187 -3.65 -12.20 -2.21
N GLY A 188 -4.94 -12.58 -2.32
CA GLY A 188 -5.87 -12.68 -1.20
C GLY A 188 -6.64 -11.39 -0.89
N MET A 189 -6.68 -10.41 -1.80
CA MET A 189 -7.47 -9.19 -1.58
C MET A 189 -8.97 -9.53 -1.52
N PRO A 190 -9.68 -9.14 -0.44
CA PRO A 190 -11.11 -9.43 -0.29
C PRO A 190 -11.96 -8.49 -1.14
N PHE A 191 -12.35 -8.93 -2.33
CA PHE A 191 -13.31 -8.23 -3.16
C PHE A 191 -14.76 -8.59 -2.81
N LYS A 192 -15.65 -7.62 -2.99
CA LYS A 192 -17.09 -7.86 -2.86
C LYS A 192 -17.53 -8.85 -3.92
N LYS A 193 -18.21 -9.91 -3.48
CA LYS A 193 -18.85 -10.84 -4.41
C LYS A 193 -19.91 -10.08 -5.19
N SER A 194 -19.79 -10.04 -6.51
CA SER A 194 -20.87 -9.53 -7.38
C SER A 194 -22.12 -10.35 -7.08
N ALA A 195 -23.17 -9.71 -6.58
CA ALA A 195 -24.48 -10.34 -6.54
C ALA A 195 -24.86 -10.67 -8.00
N LYS A 196 -25.04 -11.98 -8.25
CA LYS A 196 -25.59 -12.46 -9.52
C LYS A 196 -27.05 -12.04 -9.62
#